data_ccd063ac9d824ea1d75b1748eaee750b
#
_entry.id   ccd063ac9d824ea1d75b1748eaee750b
#
_cell.length_a   1.000
_cell.length_b   1.000
_cell.length_c   1.000
_cell.angle_alpha   90.00
_cell.angle_beta   90.00
_cell.angle_gamma   90.00
#
_symmetry.space_group_name_H-M   'P 1'
#
loop_
_entity.id
_entity.type
_entity.pdbx_description
1 polymer ?
#
loop_
_entity_poly.entity_id
_entity_poly.type
_entity_poly.pdbx_seq_one_letter_code
_entity_poly.pdbx_strand_id
1 'polypeptide(L)'
;MDNSSDNNISNQTPKKKCCCRDQANKLYCYDWLADLPESHNDTEMVEVQFKNTRKGYYKNSTHIKLEKGDIVAVEANPGHDIGVVTLTGRLVLLQMKKNGVKLDNPDLKRIYRKAKPNDLEKCEEAKAKEHDTMLRARKIAEDLNLNMKIGDVEYQGDGNKAIF
;
A
#
# COMPACT_ATOMS: atom_id res chain seq x y z
N MET A 1 46.88 20.03 -21.41
CA MET A 1 46.43 19.77 -20.00
C MET A 1 44.94 19.88 -20.04
N ASP A 2 44.32 18.80 -20.43
CA ASP A 2 42.86 18.74 -20.65
C ASP A 2 42.20 18.09 -19.44
N ASN A 3 41.41 18.90 -18.74
CA ASN A 3 40.58 18.41 -17.65
C ASN A 3 39.19 18.10 -18.19
N SER A 4 38.95 16.86 -18.54
CA SER A 4 37.61 16.32 -18.83
C SER A 4 36.92 15.99 -17.51
N SER A 5 35.98 16.82 -17.14
CA SER A 5 35.07 16.55 -16.02
C SER A 5 33.89 15.73 -16.53
N ASP A 6 33.92 14.43 -16.29
CA ASP A 6 32.80 13.52 -16.56
C ASP A 6 31.67 13.79 -15.60
N ASN A 7 30.65 14.53 -16.05
CA ASN A 7 29.37 14.68 -15.40
C ASN A 7 28.56 13.38 -15.60
N ASN A 8 28.62 12.49 -14.64
CA ASN A 8 27.81 11.31 -14.58
C ASN A 8 26.38 11.68 -14.14
N ILE A 9 25.56 12.13 -15.10
CA ILE A 9 24.14 12.36 -14.89
C ILE A 9 23.48 10.98 -14.82
N SER A 10 23.19 10.54 -13.61
CA SER A 10 22.38 9.34 -13.36
C SER A 10 20.98 9.56 -13.93
N ASN A 11 20.69 8.93 -15.07
CA ASN A 11 19.38 8.84 -15.68
C ASN A 11 18.43 8.07 -14.74
N GLN A 12 17.83 8.77 -13.79
CA GLN A 12 16.68 8.26 -13.07
C GLN A 12 15.48 8.33 -14.01
N THR A 13 15.11 7.20 -14.60
CA THR A 13 13.84 7.05 -15.30
C THR A 13 12.70 7.51 -14.37
N PRO A 14 11.79 8.38 -14.83
CA PRO A 14 10.68 8.85 -14.02
C PRO A 14 9.82 7.64 -13.62
N LYS A 15 9.80 7.32 -12.33
CA LYS A 15 8.91 6.30 -11.78
C LYS A 15 7.49 6.70 -12.14
N LYS A 16 6.81 5.93 -13.00
CA LYS A 16 5.40 6.15 -13.36
C LYS A 16 4.61 6.38 -12.07
N LYS A 17 4.00 7.56 -11.94
CA LYS A 17 3.09 7.88 -10.83
C LYS A 17 1.92 6.91 -10.90
N CYS A 18 1.85 5.96 -10.00
CA CYS A 18 0.66 5.13 -9.82
C CYS A 18 -0.36 5.92 -9.00
N CYS A 19 -1.62 5.90 -9.39
CA CYS A 19 -2.73 6.52 -8.65
C CYS A 19 -2.83 6.01 -7.21
N CYS A 20 -2.35 4.79 -6.94
CA CYS A 20 -2.25 4.24 -5.58
C CYS A 20 -1.39 5.09 -4.65
N ARG A 21 -0.32 5.71 -5.19
CA ARG A 21 0.58 6.57 -4.42
C ARG A 21 -0.08 7.89 -4.03
N ASP A 22 -0.91 8.46 -4.90
CA ASP A 22 -1.54 9.77 -4.64
C ASP A 22 -2.66 9.66 -3.59
N GLN A 23 -3.34 8.52 -3.49
CA GLN A 23 -4.37 8.28 -2.47
C GLN A 23 -3.79 7.92 -1.09
N ALA A 24 -2.59 7.34 -1.04
CA ALA A 24 -1.88 7.05 0.21
C ALA A 24 -1.25 8.31 0.83
N ASN A 25 -1.19 9.42 0.10
CA ASN A 25 -0.43 10.61 0.47
C ASN A 25 -1.09 11.53 1.51
N LYS A 26 -2.29 11.25 2.01
CA LYS A 26 -2.94 12.10 3.04
C LYS A 26 -2.11 12.26 4.31
N LEU A 27 -1.17 11.34 4.57
CA LEU A 27 -0.28 11.36 5.72
C LEU A 27 1.17 11.09 5.29
N TYR A 28 1.68 11.85 4.32
CA TYR A 28 3.07 11.75 3.92
C TYR A 28 3.98 12.19 5.07
N CYS A 29 4.73 11.24 5.62
CA CYS A 29 5.78 11.53 6.59
C CYS A 29 7.11 11.66 5.85
N TYR A 30 7.77 12.80 6.02
CA TYR A 30 9.15 12.97 5.58
C TYR A 30 10.05 12.11 6.48
N ASP A 31 10.96 11.37 5.87
CA ASP A 31 11.92 10.56 6.60
C ASP A 31 13.18 11.38 6.89
N TRP A 32 13.23 11.96 8.09
CA TRP A 32 14.37 12.76 8.55
C TRP A 32 15.62 11.93 8.84
N LEU A 33 15.49 10.61 8.91
CA LEU A 33 16.54 9.68 9.30
C LEU A 33 17.00 8.83 8.10
N ALA A 34 16.58 9.18 6.88
CA ALA A 34 16.88 8.43 5.66
C ALA A 34 18.40 8.28 5.40
N ASP A 35 19.20 9.22 5.89
CA ASP A 35 20.67 9.22 5.72
C ASP A 35 21.39 8.43 6.82
N LEU A 36 20.69 7.98 7.87
CA LEU A 36 21.29 7.15 8.90
C LEU A 36 21.29 5.68 8.43
N PRO A 37 22.43 4.99 8.63
CA PRO A 37 22.45 3.56 8.32
C PRO A 37 21.40 2.85 9.17
N GLU A 38 20.39 2.30 8.53
CA GLU A 38 19.43 1.44 9.20
C GLU A 38 20.20 0.27 9.81
N SER A 39 20.18 0.16 11.14
CA SER A 39 20.63 -1.05 11.81
C SER A 39 19.80 -2.18 11.23
N HIS A 40 20.45 -3.09 10.51
CA HIS A 40 19.87 -4.14 9.70
C HIS A 40 18.61 -4.72 10.32
N ASN A 41 17.58 -4.74 9.51
CA ASN A 41 16.21 -5.07 9.86
C ASN A 41 16.10 -6.55 10.19
N ASP A 42 16.17 -6.89 11.46
CA ASP A 42 15.96 -8.25 11.96
C ASP A 42 14.46 -8.64 11.98
N THR A 43 13.61 -7.91 11.28
CA THR A 43 12.18 -8.21 11.25
C THR A 43 11.65 -8.35 9.83
N GLU A 44 10.90 -9.42 9.63
CA GLU A 44 10.19 -9.70 8.38
C GLU A 44 8.87 -8.92 8.26
N MET A 45 8.52 -8.11 9.26
CA MET A 45 7.24 -7.39 9.27
C MET A 45 7.33 -6.09 8.50
N VAL A 46 6.27 -5.79 7.73
CA VAL A 46 6.14 -4.60 6.90
C VAL A 46 4.75 -4.00 7.10
N GLU A 47 4.68 -2.67 7.23
CA GLU A 47 3.42 -1.95 7.22
C GLU A 47 3.09 -1.54 5.78
N VAL A 48 1.88 -1.85 5.35
CA VAL A 48 1.36 -1.51 4.02
C VAL A 48 0.11 -0.66 4.17
N GLN A 49 0.05 0.42 3.42
CA GLN A 49 -1.09 1.34 3.36
C GLN A 49 -1.87 1.16 2.06
N PHE A 50 -3.18 1.24 2.17
CA PHE A 50 -4.14 1.18 1.08
C PHE A 50 -4.85 2.53 0.91
N LYS A 51 -6.07 2.52 0.40
CA LYS A 51 -6.84 3.74 0.22
C LYS A 51 -7.06 4.46 1.56
N ASN A 52 -7.02 5.78 1.51
CA ASN A 52 -7.19 6.66 2.66
C ASN A 52 -6.16 6.36 3.77
N THR A 53 -6.62 5.91 4.93
CA THR A 53 -5.80 5.62 6.12
C THR A 53 -5.78 4.14 6.47
N ARG A 54 -6.37 3.27 5.65
CA ARG A 54 -6.39 1.83 5.90
C ARG A 54 -4.97 1.28 5.81
N LYS A 55 -4.52 0.66 6.87
CA LYS A 55 -3.18 0.07 7.00
C LYS A 55 -3.28 -1.37 7.48
N GLY A 56 -2.29 -2.16 7.12
CA GLY A 56 -2.15 -3.54 7.58
C GLY A 56 -0.70 -3.93 7.78
N TYR A 57 -0.48 -4.97 8.58
CA TYR A 57 0.84 -5.55 8.83
C TYR A 57 0.93 -6.89 8.11
N TYR A 58 2.03 -7.06 7.39
CA TYR A 58 2.25 -8.21 6.52
C TYR A 58 3.63 -8.79 6.74
N LYS A 59 3.73 -10.12 6.63
CA LYS A 59 4.99 -10.82 6.74
C LYS A 59 5.67 -10.91 5.37
N ASN A 60 6.91 -10.47 5.28
CA ASN A 60 7.77 -10.63 4.09
C ASN A 60 8.47 -11.98 4.11
N SER A 61 7.70 -13.07 3.97
CA SER A 61 8.24 -14.45 3.99
C SER A 61 9.16 -14.77 2.81
N THR A 62 9.11 -13.97 1.77
CA THR A 62 9.92 -14.14 0.55
C THR A 62 11.24 -13.38 0.60
N HIS A 63 11.52 -12.69 1.70
CA HIS A 63 12.72 -11.88 1.93
C HIS A 63 13.05 -10.91 0.78
N ILE A 64 12.01 -10.36 0.14
CA ILE A 64 12.18 -9.37 -0.92
C ILE A 64 12.70 -8.08 -0.29
N LYS A 65 13.73 -7.48 -0.90
CA LYS A 65 14.17 -6.14 -0.50
C LYS A 65 13.06 -5.12 -0.78
N LEU A 66 12.44 -4.62 0.28
CA LEU A 66 11.37 -3.64 0.24
C LEU A 66 11.84 -2.32 0.84
N GLU A 67 11.48 -1.25 0.16
CA GLU A 67 11.75 0.11 0.60
C GLU A 67 10.42 0.87 0.77
N LYS A 68 10.44 1.91 1.60
CA LYS A 68 9.29 2.81 1.75
C LYS A 68 8.87 3.38 0.39
N GLY A 69 7.60 3.27 0.07
CA GLY A 69 7.04 3.70 -1.21
C GLY A 69 6.99 2.62 -2.29
N ASP A 70 7.50 1.42 -2.03
CA ASP A 70 7.32 0.29 -2.93
C ASP A 70 5.85 -0.12 -2.97
N ILE A 71 5.38 -0.47 -4.17
CA ILE A 71 4.03 -0.99 -4.36
C ILE A 71 4.12 -2.51 -4.33
N VAL A 72 3.31 -3.12 -3.49
CA VAL A 72 3.34 -4.57 -3.24
C VAL A 72 1.96 -5.21 -3.41
N ALA A 73 1.98 -6.45 -3.89
CA ALA A 73 0.83 -7.33 -3.87
C ALA A 73 0.84 -8.14 -2.57
N VAL A 74 -0.22 -8.04 -1.80
CA VAL A 74 -0.36 -8.67 -0.49
C VAL A 74 -1.50 -9.65 -0.48
N GLU A 75 -1.43 -10.60 0.41
CA GLU A 75 -2.49 -11.57 0.65
C GLU A 75 -3.76 -10.87 1.14
N ALA A 76 -4.88 -11.19 0.51
CA ALA A 76 -6.20 -10.75 0.92
C ALA A 76 -7.15 -11.94 0.94
N ASN A 77 -8.28 -11.81 1.59
CA ASN A 77 -9.30 -12.85 1.64
C ASN A 77 -10.65 -12.30 1.14
N PRO A 78 -11.04 -12.74 -0.09
CA PRO A 78 -10.34 -13.59 -1.06
C PRO A 78 -9.25 -12.84 -1.85
N GLY A 79 -8.34 -13.56 -2.50
CA GLY A 79 -7.42 -13.07 -3.52
C GLY A 79 -6.21 -12.27 -3.01
N HIS A 80 -5.92 -11.15 -3.66
CA HIS A 80 -4.80 -10.28 -3.30
C HIS A 80 -5.18 -8.80 -3.40
N ASP A 81 -4.49 -8.00 -2.61
CA ASP A 81 -4.67 -6.55 -2.62
C ASP A 81 -3.37 -5.84 -3.00
N ILE A 82 -3.48 -4.60 -3.45
CA ILE A 82 -2.34 -3.76 -3.84
C ILE A 82 -2.22 -2.59 -2.89
N GLY A 83 -1.06 -2.47 -2.25
CA GLY A 83 -0.80 -1.39 -1.31
C GLY A 83 0.60 -0.83 -1.44
N VAL A 84 0.88 0.21 -0.69
CA VAL A 84 2.16 0.93 -0.65
C VAL A 84 2.84 0.67 0.68
N VAL A 85 4.10 0.28 0.65
CA VAL A 85 4.93 0.11 1.85
C VAL A 85 5.14 1.47 2.51
N THR A 86 4.77 1.59 3.78
CA THR A 86 4.93 2.82 4.58
C THR A 86 6.04 2.72 5.59
N LEU A 87 6.19 1.56 6.22
CA LEU A 87 7.24 1.31 7.19
C LEU A 87 7.86 -0.07 6.98
N THR A 88 9.17 -0.15 7.23
CA THR A 88 9.96 -1.37 7.28
C THR A 88 10.74 -1.42 8.59
N GLY A 89 11.33 -2.56 8.91
CA GLY A 89 12.24 -2.70 10.03
C GLY A 89 11.61 -2.56 11.42
N ARG A 90 12.42 -2.17 12.39
CA ARG A 90 12.05 -2.12 13.82
C ARG A 90 10.86 -1.20 14.12
N LEU A 91 10.66 -0.15 13.34
CA LEU A 91 9.54 0.77 13.52
C LEU A 91 8.18 0.09 13.33
N VAL A 92 8.11 -0.93 12.47
CA VAL A 92 6.89 -1.72 12.27
C VAL A 92 6.49 -2.42 13.57
N LEU A 93 7.45 -3.00 14.28
CA LEU A 93 7.20 -3.68 15.56
C LEU A 93 6.64 -2.75 16.62
N LEU A 94 7.14 -1.51 16.67
CA LEU A 94 6.63 -0.48 17.57
C LEU A 94 5.20 -0.10 17.22
N GLN A 95 4.88 0.04 15.94
CA GLN A 95 3.53 0.33 15.49
C GLN A 95 2.57 -0.84 15.74
N MET A 96 3.00 -2.08 15.50
CA MET A 96 2.22 -3.27 15.83
C MET A 96 1.88 -3.33 17.31
N LYS A 97 2.88 -3.08 18.19
CA LYS A 97 2.70 -3.02 19.63
C LYS A 97 1.70 -1.92 20.03
N LYS A 98 1.81 -0.73 19.45
CA LYS A 98 0.89 0.38 19.68
C LYS A 98 -0.55 0.02 19.30
N ASN A 99 -0.72 -0.71 18.21
CA ASN A 99 -2.03 -1.12 17.71
C ASN A 99 -2.52 -2.46 18.28
N GLY A 100 -1.80 -3.04 19.25
CA GLY A 100 -2.19 -4.30 19.90
C GLY A 100 -2.07 -5.55 19.02
N VAL A 101 -1.34 -5.48 17.90
CA VAL A 101 -1.14 -6.62 17.00
C VAL A 101 0.05 -7.43 17.47
N LYS A 102 -0.15 -8.73 17.69
CA LYS A 102 0.89 -9.66 18.12
C LYS A 102 1.58 -10.28 16.90
N LEU A 103 2.89 -10.55 17.04
CA LEU A 103 3.70 -11.20 15.99
C LEU A 103 3.27 -12.65 15.73
N ASP A 104 2.78 -13.33 16.75
CA ASP A 104 2.36 -14.73 16.69
C ASP A 104 0.89 -14.89 16.25
N ASN A 105 0.27 -13.83 15.74
CA ASN A 105 -1.10 -13.92 15.26
C ASN A 105 -1.15 -14.81 14.00
N PRO A 106 -1.91 -15.93 14.02
CA PRO A 106 -2.03 -16.82 12.86
C PRO A 106 -2.71 -16.15 11.66
N ASP A 107 -3.43 -15.05 11.88
CA ASP A 107 -4.10 -14.28 10.82
C ASP A 107 -3.18 -13.28 10.11
N LEU A 108 -1.90 -13.23 10.46
CA LEU A 108 -0.94 -12.38 9.79
C LEU A 108 -0.73 -12.82 8.34
N LYS A 109 -1.17 -11.96 7.45
CA LYS A 109 -1.06 -12.14 6.01
C LYS A 109 0.35 -11.86 5.53
N ARG A 110 0.68 -12.33 4.33
CA ARG A 110 2.02 -12.21 3.75
C ARG A 110 2.03 -11.29 2.52
N ILE A 111 3.22 -10.82 2.22
CA ILE A 111 3.52 -10.14 0.96
C ILE A 111 3.88 -11.22 -0.06
N TYR A 112 3.24 -11.19 -1.22
CA TYR A 112 3.55 -12.12 -2.31
C TYR A 112 4.74 -11.65 -3.13
N ARG A 113 4.75 -10.38 -3.56
CA ARG A 113 5.75 -9.81 -4.46
C ARG A 113 5.59 -8.29 -4.60
N LYS A 114 6.55 -7.64 -5.22
CA LYS A 114 6.35 -6.28 -5.74
C LYS A 114 5.30 -6.30 -6.85
N ALA A 115 4.47 -5.27 -6.92
CA ALA A 115 3.40 -5.17 -7.91
C ALA A 115 3.98 -5.12 -9.34
N LYS A 116 3.34 -5.83 -10.24
CA LYS A 116 3.66 -5.82 -11.67
C LYS A 116 2.79 -4.77 -12.39
N PRO A 117 3.16 -4.34 -13.61
CA PRO A 117 2.33 -3.40 -14.39
C PRO A 117 0.88 -3.84 -14.55
N ASN A 118 0.62 -5.10 -14.84
CA ASN A 118 -0.74 -5.66 -14.95
C ASN A 118 -1.55 -5.55 -13.64
N ASP A 119 -0.89 -5.65 -12.49
CA ASP A 119 -1.57 -5.49 -11.20
C ASP A 119 -2.01 -4.04 -11.00
N LEU A 120 -1.18 -3.10 -11.45
CA LEU A 120 -1.48 -1.68 -11.37
C LEU A 120 -2.64 -1.31 -12.32
N GLU A 121 -2.64 -1.82 -13.53
CA GLU A 121 -3.73 -1.62 -14.50
C GLU A 121 -5.07 -2.12 -13.94
N LYS A 122 -5.12 -3.34 -13.42
CA LYS A 122 -6.33 -3.88 -12.77
C LYS A 122 -6.77 -3.06 -11.57
N CYS A 123 -5.83 -2.61 -10.76
CA CYS A 123 -6.11 -1.75 -9.62
C CYS A 123 -6.71 -0.41 -10.07
N GLU A 124 -6.23 0.17 -11.17
CA GLU A 124 -6.78 1.40 -11.76
C GLU A 124 -8.19 1.19 -12.32
N GLU A 125 -8.42 0.09 -13.02
CA GLU A 125 -9.74 -0.31 -13.51
C GLU A 125 -10.74 -0.52 -12.35
N ALA A 126 -10.30 -1.16 -11.27
CA ALA A 126 -11.12 -1.36 -10.07
C ALA A 126 -11.50 -0.02 -9.43
N LYS A 127 -10.54 0.91 -9.31
CA LYS A 127 -10.77 2.25 -8.77
C LYS A 127 -11.71 3.10 -9.62
N ALA A 128 -11.63 2.98 -10.94
CA ALA A 128 -12.53 3.69 -11.84
C ALA A 128 -14.01 3.36 -11.56
N LYS A 129 -14.30 2.16 -11.05
CA LYS A 129 -15.66 1.72 -10.69
C LYS A 129 -16.15 2.20 -9.33
N GLU A 130 -15.28 2.73 -8.48
CA GLU A 130 -15.61 3.07 -7.08
C GLU A 130 -16.71 4.12 -6.97
N HIS A 131 -16.60 5.18 -7.76
CA HIS A 131 -17.57 6.28 -7.73
C HIS A 131 -18.98 5.81 -8.13
N ASP A 132 -19.12 5.12 -9.23
CA ASP A 132 -20.40 4.62 -9.73
C ASP A 132 -21.01 3.60 -8.77
N THR A 133 -20.17 2.73 -8.21
CA THR A 133 -20.59 1.76 -7.19
C THR A 133 -21.09 2.46 -5.93
N MET A 134 -20.43 3.52 -5.49
CA MET A 134 -20.87 4.32 -4.34
C MET A 134 -22.23 4.95 -4.60
N LEU A 135 -22.42 5.58 -5.76
CA LEU A 135 -23.71 6.20 -6.12
C LEU A 135 -24.84 5.18 -6.19
N ARG A 136 -24.55 4.01 -6.79
CA ARG A 136 -25.54 2.91 -6.87
C ARG A 136 -25.88 2.38 -5.49
N ALA A 137 -24.90 2.19 -4.63
CA ALA A 137 -25.12 1.70 -3.25
C ALA A 137 -25.97 2.70 -2.43
N ARG A 138 -25.71 4.02 -2.57
CA ARG A 138 -26.54 5.07 -1.92
C ARG A 138 -27.99 5.00 -2.36
N LYS A 139 -28.23 4.84 -3.68
CA LYS A 139 -29.59 4.72 -4.22
C LYS A 139 -30.31 3.48 -3.69
N ILE A 140 -29.64 2.34 -3.61
CA ILE A 140 -30.21 1.10 -3.04
C ILE A 140 -30.55 1.31 -1.56
N ALA A 141 -29.67 1.95 -0.79
CA ALA A 141 -29.93 2.24 0.62
C ALA A 141 -31.15 3.16 0.81
N GLU A 142 -31.31 4.15 -0.07
CA GLU A 142 -32.48 5.05 -0.09
C GLU A 142 -33.77 4.30 -0.46
N ASP A 143 -33.75 3.50 -1.53
CA ASP A 143 -34.89 2.68 -1.99
C ASP A 143 -35.36 1.70 -0.90
N LEU A 144 -34.44 1.18 -0.09
CA LEU A 144 -34.73 0.31 1.04
C LEU A 144 -35.05 1.06 2.35
N ASN A 145 -35.12 2.39 2.33
CA ASN A 145 -35.34 3.25 3.49
C ASN A 145 -34.36 2.97 4.65
N LEU A 146 -33.11 2.66 4.36
CA LEU A 146 -32.07 2.40 5.36
C LEU A 146 -31.50 3.73 5.87
N ASN A 147 -31.53 3.94 7.18
CA ASN A 147 -30.91 5.12 7.80
C ASN A 147 -29.39 4.93 7.93
N MET A 148 -28.70 4.92 6.80
CA MET A 148 -27.25 4.79 6.71
C MET A 148 -26.64 5.75 5.72
N LYS A 149 -25.38 6.11 5.94
CA LYS A 149 -24.59 6.94 5.02
C LYS A 149 -23.43 6.15 4.49
N ILE A 150 -23.37 5.98 3.17
CA ILE A 150 -22.21 5.40 2.49
C ILE A 150 -21.27 6.54 2.13
N GLY A 151 -20.12 6.59 2.82
CA GLY A 151 -19.14 7.67 2.67
C GLY A 151 -18.22 7.48 1.48
N ASP A 152 -17.70 6.27 1.33
CA ASP A 152 -16.72 5.92 0.31
C ASP A 152 -16.83 4.43 -0.02
N VAL A 153 -16.23 4.02 -1.13
CA VAL A 153 -16.07 2.63 -1.54
C VAL A 153 -14.63 2.39 -1.93
N GLU A 154 -14.06 1.29 -1.49
CA GLU A 154 -12.73 0.84 -1.89
C GLU A 154 -12.82 -0.54 -2.52
N TYR A 155 -12.35 -0.67 -3.75
CA TYR A 155 -12.16 -1.97 -4.36
C TYR A 155 -10.80 -2.56 -3.97
N GLN A 156 -10.78 -3.85 -3.66
CA GLN A 156 -9.55 -4.61 -3.53
C GLN A 156 -8.77 -4.56 -4.85
N GLY A 157 -7.44 -4.56 -4.81
CA GLY A 157 -6.60 -4.37 -5.98
C GLY A 157 -6.80 -5.38 -7.13
N ASP A 158 -7.38 -6.55 -6.85
CA ASP A 158 -7.78 -7.54 -7.86
C ASP A 158 -9.23 -7.36 -8.37
N GLY A 159 -9.97 -6.39 -7.82
CA GLY A 159 -11.35 -6.09 -8.19
C GLY A 159 -12.41 -7.08 -7.68
N ASN A 160 -12.04 -8.09 -6.89
CA ASN A 160 -12.95 -9.15 -6.44
C ASN A 160 -13.82 -8.76 -5.25
N LYS A 161 -13.44 -7.73 -4.51
CA LYS A 161 -14.15 -7.30 -3.30
C LYS A 161 -14.26 -5.79 -3.23
N ALA A 162 -15.47 -5.31 -2.93
CA ALA A 162 -15.72 -3.92 -2.58
C ALA A 162 -15.92 -3.78 -1.06
N ILE A 163 -15.35 -2.75 -0.48
CA ILE A 163 -15.43 -2.39 0.95
C ILE A 163 -16.18 -1.05 1.02
N PHE A 164 -17.21 -1.00 1.85
CA PHE A 164 -18.08 0.17 2.05
C PHE A 164 -17.85 0.80 3.41
#